data_fbd035c6f0c9febccccdaf1df8430a64
#
_entry.id   fbd035c6f0c9febccccdaf1df8430a64
#
_cell.length_a   1.000
_cell.length_b   1.000
_cell.length_c   1.000
_cell.angle_alpha   90.00
_cell.angle_beta   90.00
_cell.angle_gamma   90.00
#
_symmetry.space_group_name_H-M   'P 1'
#
loop_
_entity.id
_entity.type
_entity.pdbx_description
1 polymer ?
#
loop_
_entity_poly.entity_id
_entity_poly.type
_entity_poly.pdbx_seq_one_letter_code
_entity_poly.pdbx_strand_id
1 'polypeptide(L)'
;FETVYEIEKSPCYLCARMRRGYLYSKAKELGCNKIALGHHYDDVIETILMGMLYGAQIQTMMPKLHSTNFEGMELIRPMYLIREDDIKHWRDYNDLHFIQCACRFTDTCTTCREDGSTGSKRMEIKGLIKELKEINPFIEGNIFKSVENVNLSTVIAYKENGVKHHFLENYDTAERTEENG
;
A
#
# COMPACT_ATOMS: atom_id res chain seq x y z
N PHE A 1 4.75 -1.42 -24.43
CA PHE A 1 3.59 -0.86 -23.70
C PHE A 1 2.57 -0.30 -24.65
N GLU A 2 2.97 0.59 -25.56
CA GLU A 2 2.06 1.27 -26.51
C GLU A 2 1.29 0.30 -27.43
N THR A 3 1.81 -0.89 -27.69
CA THR A 3 1.18 -1.91 -28.56
C THR A 3 0.13 -2.77 -27.85
N VAL A 4 0.08 -2.75 -26.52
CA VAL A 4 -0.84 -3.56 -25.70
C VAL A 4 -1.80 -2.73 -24.85
N TYR A 5 -1.78 -1.40 -25.03
CA TYR A 5 -2.62 -0.48 -24.29
C TYR A 5 -4.04 -0.45 -24.87
N GLU A 6 -5.01 -0.84 -24.06
CA GLU A 6 -6.44 -0.66 -24.34
C GLU A 6 -6.95 0.58 -23.60
N ILE A 7 -7.57 1.50 -24.32
CA ILE A 7 -8.01 2.83 -23.80
C ILE A 7 -8.95 2.72 -22.59
N GLU A 8 -9.70 1.62 -22.47
CA GLU A 8 -10.69 1.40 -21.41
C GLU A 8 -10.04 0.95 -20.06
N LYS A 9 -8.77 0.55 -20.05
CA LYS A 9 -8.07 0.10 -18.84
C LYS A 9 -7.05 1.13 -18.37
N SER A 10 -6.90 1.29 -17.07
CA SER A 10 -5.92 2.21 -16.49
C SER A 10 -4.50 1.92 -17.00
N PRO A 11 -3.87 2.84 -17.76
CA PRO A 11 -2.52 2.63 -18.32
C PRO A 11 -1.49 2.46 -17.21
N CYS A 12 -1.67 3.15 -16.09
CA CYS A 12 -0.76 3.07 -14.94
C CYS A 12 -0.72 1.68 -14.31
N TYR A 13 -1.87 0.98 -14.25
CA TYR A 13 -1.91 -0.39 -13.75
C TYR A 13 -1.11 -1.34 -14.63
N LEU A 14 -1.31 -1.28 -15.93
CA LEU A 14 -0.59 -2.14 -16.90
C LEU A 14 0.92 -1.84 -16.88
N CYS A 15 1.29 -0.56 -16.89
CA CYS A 15 2.69 -0.13 -16.80
C CYS A 15 3.36 -0.64 -15.51
N ALA A 16 2.70 -0.50 -14.36
CA ALA A 16 3.22 -0.99 -13.08
C ALA A 16 3.40 -2.51 -13.08
N ARG A 17 2.45 -3.25 -13.67
CA ARG A 17 2.51 -4.72 -13.78
C ARG A 17 3.67 -5.17 -14.66
N MET A 18 3.82 -4.59 -15.86
CA MET A 18 4.91 -4.92 -16.79
C MET A 18 6.27 -4.57 -16.20
N ARG A 19 6.42 -3.38 -15.62
CA ARG A 19 7.64 -2.94 -14.97
C ARG A 19 8.04 -3.86 -13.81
N ARG A 20 7.08 -4.26 -12.99
CA ARG A 20 7.33 -5.20 -11.88
C ARG A 20 7.83 -6.54 -12.40
N GLY A 21 7.17 -7.15 -13.39
CA GLY A 21 7.59 -8.41 -13.99
C GLY A 21 9.01 -8.34 -14.53
N TYR A 22 9.35 -7.29 -15.28
CA TYR A 22 10.68 -7.07 -15.81
C TYR A 22 11.75 -6.92 -14.71
N LEU A 23 11.47 -6.14 -13.66
CA LEU A 23 12.39 -5.94 -12.54
C LEU A 23 12.69 -7.25 -11.81
N TYR A 24 11.68 -8.10 -11.57
CA TYR A 24 11.89 -9.41 -10.96
C TYR A 24 12.74 -10.33 -11.82
N SER A 25 12.44 -10.41 -13.12
CA SER A 25 13.22 -11.22 -14.06
C SER A 25 14.67 -10.75 -14.11
N LYS A 26 14.89 -9.43 -14.18
CA LYS A 26 16.23 -8.86 -14.24
C LYS A 26 17.01 -9.05 -12.93
N ALA A 27 16.37 -8.90 -11.79
CA ALA A 27 16.99 -9.16 -10.51
C ALA A 27 17.44 -10.63 -10.39
N LYS A 28 16.61 -11.57 -10.86
CA LYS A 28 16.96 -13.00 -10.87
C LYS A 28 18.15 -13.31 -11.79
N GLU A 29 18.20 -12.71 -12.99
CA GLU A 29 19.35 -12.81 -13.91
C GLU A 29 20.65 -12.34 -13.27
N LEU A 30 20.57 -11.28 -12.45
CA LEU A 30 21.70 -10.71 -11.71
C LEU A 30 22.06 -11.47 -10.43
N GLY A 31 21.40 -12.59 -10.14
CA GLY A 31 21.61 -13.39 -8.94
C GLY A 31 21.08 -12.75 -7.66
N CYS A 32 20.24 -11.71 -7.77
CA CYS A 32 19.59 -11.11 -6.60
C CYS A 32 18.43 -11.99 -6.12
N ASN A 33 18.26 -12.06 -4.80
CA ASN A 33 17.13 -12.74 -4.17
C ASN A 33 16.11 -11.77 -3.52
N LYS A 34 16.36 -10.44 -3.61
CA LYS A 34 15.50 -9.42 -3.04
C LYS A 34 15.29 -8.25 -3.99
N ILE A 35 14.11 -7.65 -3.93
CA ILE A 35 13.81 -6.36 -4.56
C ILE A 35 13.44 -5.38 -3.46
N ALA A 36 14.18 -4.27 -3.35
CA ALA A 36 13.88 -3.17 -2.46
C ALA A 36 13.00 -2.13 -3.17
N LEU A 37 11.85 -1.79 -2.59
CA LEU A 37 10.96 -0.74 -3.08
C LEU A 37 11.03 0.48 -2.16
N GLY A 38 10.96 1.67 -2.77
CA GLY A 38 11.04 2.95 -2.09
C GLY A 38 9.74 3.41 -1.41
N HIS A 39 8.81 2.50 -1.10
CA HIS A 39 7.61 2.86 -0.33
C HIS A 39 7.98 3.28 1.08
N HIS A 40 7.33 4.32 1.57
CA HIS A 40 7.58 4.96 2.86
C HIS A 40 6.33 4.99 3.74
N TYR A 41 6.45 5.52 4.96
CA TYR A 41 5.38 5.54 5.96
C TYR A 41 4.07 6.16 5.46
N ASP A 42 4.16 7.28 4.72
CA ASP A 42 2.97 7.96 4.20
C ASP A 42 2.23 7.11 3.16
N ASP A 43 2.95 6.36 2.31
CA ASP A 43 2.35 5.37 1.39
C ASP A 43 1.56 4.29 2.14
N VAL A 44 2.05 3.88 3.32
CA VAL A 44 1.40 2.85 4.15
C VAL A 44 0.07 3.35 4.67
N ILE A 45 0.03 4.52 5.32
CA ILE A 45 -1.19 5.09 5.89
C ILE A 45 -2.21 5.46 4.80
N GLU A 46 -1.76 5.98 3.67
CA GLU A 46 -2.61 6.22 2.49
C GLU A 46 -3.24 4.90 1.99
N THR A 47 -2.45 3.82 1.93
CA THR A 47 -2.94 2.51 1.48
C THR A 47 -3.98 1.92 2.43
N ILE A 48 -3.82 2.10 3.75
CA ILE A 48 -4.81 1.66 4.75
C ILE A 48 -6.14 2.37 4.50
N LEU A 49 -6.15 3.70 4.42
CA LEU A 49 -7.38 4.46 4.20
C LEU A 49 -7.99 4.20 2.82
N MET A 50 -7.18 4.05 1.77
CA MET A 50 -7.67 3.65 0.45
C MET A 50 -8.36 2.28 0.49
N GLY A 51 -7.79 1.32 1.23
CA GLY A 51 -8.39 0.00 1.44
C GLY A 51 -9.76 0.10 2.12
N MET A 52 -9.86 0.90 3.18
CA MET A 52 -11.10 1.09 3.94
C MET A 52 -12.17 1.84 3.13
N LEU A 53 -11.83 3.00 2.55
CA LEU A 53 -12.81 3.91 1.97
C LEU A 53 -13.25 3.53 0.55
N TYR A 54 -12.36 2.90 -0.23
CA TYR A 54 -12.64 2.53 -1.62
C TYR A 54 -12.62 1.03 -1.89
N GLY A 55 -12.02 0.23 -1.00
CA GLY A 55 -11.88 -1.21 -1.19
C GLY A 55 -12.71 -2.05 -0.23
N ALA A 56 -13.40 -1.45 0.76
CA ALA A 56 -14.12 -2.15 1.83
C ALA A 56 -13.25 -3.22 2.52
N GLN A 57 -11.96 -2.93 2.72
CA GLN A 57 -10.98 -3.85 3.30
C GLN A 57 -10.05 -3.12 4.26
N ILE A 58 -9.77 -3.74 5.41
CA ILE A 58 -8.69 -3.33 6.30
C ILE A 58 -7.46 -4.13 5.89
N GLN A 59 -6.55 -3.49 5.17
CA GLN A 59 -5.30 -4.07 4.72
C GLN A 59 -4.23 -3.00 4.50
N THR A 60 -2.98 -3.40 4.54
CA THR A 60 -1.85 -2.52 4.25
C THR A 60 -0.84 -3.22 3.33
N MET A 61 0.16 -2.46 2.87
CA MET A 61 1.32 -3.06 2.23
C MET A 61 2.27 -3.61 3.29
N MET A 62 2.69 -4.86 3.15
CA MET A 62 3.61 -5.49 4.11
C MET A 62 5.04 -4.94 3.96
N PRO A 63 5.80 -4.76 5.06
CA PRO A 63 7.19 -4.30 5.00
C PRO A 63 8.11 -5.25 4.24
N LYS A 64 7.80 -6.55 4.28
CA LYS A 64 8.42 -7.58 3.45
C LYS A 64 7.46 -8.71 3.14
N LEU A 65 7.66 -9.37 1.99
CA LEU A 65 6.86 -10.53 1.60
C LEU A 65 7.62 -11.40 0.58
N HIS A 66 7.37 -12.69 0.60
CA HIS A 66 7.83 -13.59 -0.43
C HIS A 66 7.02 -13.41 -1.72
N SER A 67 7.70 -13.47 -2.86
CA SER A 67 7.01 -13.38 -4.15
C SER A 67 6.28 -14.68 -4.45
N THR A 68 4.99 -14.58 -4.77
CA THR A 68 4.19 -15.75 -5.20
C THR A 68 4.47 -16.17 -6.64
N ASN A 69 4.99 -15.28 -7.48
CA ASN A 69 5.21 -15.51 -8.91
C ASN A 69 6.69 -15.77 -9.26
N PHE A 70 7.60 -15.49 -8.35
CA PHE A 70 9.04 -15.62 -8.55
C PHE A 70 9.64 -16.34 -7.34
N GLU A 71 9.76 -17.66 -7.46
CA GLU A 71 10.30 -18.51 -6.40
C GLU A 71 11.70 -18.05 -5.95
N GLY A 72 11.92 -18.03 -4.64
CA GLY A 72 13.17 -17.59 -4.02
C GLY A 72 13.38 -16.07 -3.98
N MET A 73 12.41 -15.29 -4.50
CA MET A 73 12.49 -13.82 -4.47
C MET A 73 11.67 -13.24 -3.32
N GLU A 74 12.23 -12.23 -2.66
CA GLU A 74 11.60 -11.47 -1.59
C GLU A 74 11.46 -10.00 -1.98
N LEU A 75 10.35 -9.38 -1.65
CA LEU A 75 10.16 -7.93 -1.74
C LEU A 75 10.32 -7.32 -0.36
N ILE A 76 11.11 -6.27 -0.27
CA ILE A 76 11.34 -5.51 0.96
C ILE A 76 11.07 -4.03 0.78
N ARG A 77 10.73 -3.31 1.85
CA ARG A 77 10.51 -1.87 1.89
C ARG A 77 11.35 -1.24 2.99
N PRO A 78 12.64 -0.93 2.71
CA PRO A 78 13.56 -0.44 3.75
C PRO A 78 13.13 0.88 4.36
N MET A 79 12.39 1.74 3.62
CA MET A 79 11.92 3.05 4.08
C MET A 79 10.52 3.02 4.71
N TYR A 80 10.01 1.84 5.08
CA TYR A 80 8.63 1.63 5.55
C TYR A 80 8.22 2.54 6.73
N LEU A 81 9.16 2.88 7.62
CA LEU A 81 8.92 3.72 8.79
C LEU A 81 9.46 5.17 8.63
N ILE A 82 9.98 5.53 7.46
CA ILE A 82 10.53 6.86 7.18
C ILE A 82 9.44 7.73 6.58
N ARG A 83 9.36 8.99 7.02
CA ARG A 83 8.38 9.98 6.52
C ARG A 83 8.76 10.49 5.14
N GLU A 84 7.76 10.79 4.31
CA GLU A 84 7.97 11.39 2.98
C GLU A 84 8.74 12.70 3.07
N ASP A 85 8.44 13.54 4.06
CA ASP A 85 9.08 14.83 4.26
C ASP A 85 10.56 14.69 4.66
N ASP A 86 10.92 13.66 5.45
CA ASP A 86 12.32 13.37 5.78
C ASP A 86 13.10 12.93 4.55
N ILE A 87 12.48 12.14 3.66
CA ILE A 87 13.08 11.73 2.37
C ILE A 87 13.30 12.95 1.46
N LYS A 88 12.31 13.85 1.37
CA LYS A 88 12.44 15.09 0.60
C LYS A 88 13.55 15.98 1.14
N HIS A 89 13.58 16.15 2.47
CA HIS A 89 14.62 16.94 3.14
C HIS A 89 16.01 16.36 2.89
N TRP A 90 16.16 15.05 3.00
CA TRP A 90 17.42 14.34 2.69
C TRP A 90 17.84 14.51 1.23
N ARG A 91 16.89 14.41 0.29
CA ARG A 91 17.12 14.67 -1.14
C ARG A 91 17.67 16.08 -1.36
N ASP A 92 17.01 17.08 -0.77
CA ASP A 92 17.36 18.50 -0.97
C ASP A 92 18.70 18.83 -0.32
N TYR A 93 18.98 18.28 0.87
CA TYR A 93 20.27 18.43 1.55
C TYR A 93 21.45 17.87 0.75
N ASN A 94 21.23 16.77 0.02
CA ASN A 94 22.26 16.13 -0.79
C ASN A 94 22.24 16.55 -2.27
N ASP A 95 21.43 17.55 -2.65
CA ASP A 95 21.27 18.03 -4.04
C ASP A 95 21.00 16.88 -5.03
N LEU A 96 20.14 15.92 -4.65
CA LEU A 96 19.82 14.76 -5.48
C LEU A 96 18.69 15.07 -6.45
N HIS A 97 18.92 14.75 -7.71
CA HIS A 97 17.95 14.93 -8.78
C HIS A 97 17.45 13.57 -9.25
N PHE A 98 16.16 13.32 -9.13
CA PHE A 98 15.55 12.08 -9.58
C PHE A 98 14.83 12.26 -10.91
N ILE A 99 14.86 11.23 -11.73
CA ILE A 99 14.13 11.20 -12.99
C ILE A 99 12.64 11.21 -12.69
N GLN A 100 11.95 12.18 -13.22
CA GLN A 100 10.49 12.23 -13.19
C GLN A 100 9.90 11.16 -14.14
N CYS A 101 8.59 10.88 -13.99
CA CYS A 101 7.91 9.92 -14.83
C CYS A 101 8.03 10.31 -16.30
N ALA A 102 8.76 9.52 -17.10
CA ALA A 102 8.93 9.71 -18.56
C ALA A 102 7.74 9.15 -19.36
N CYS A 103 6.57 9.00 -18.75
CA CYS A 103 5.38 8.48 -19.38
C CYS A 103 4.78 9.55 -20.30
N ARG A 104 4.49 9.20 -21.58
CA ARG A 104 3.77 10.09 -22.52
C ARG A 104 2.36 10.46 -22.06
N PHE A 105 1.82 9.72 -21.10
CA PHE A 105 0.53 9.99 -20.45
C PHE A 105 0.67 10.88 -19.21
N THR A 106 1.84 11.48 -18.95
CA THR A 106 2.07 12.31 -17.75
C THR A 106 1.12 13.49 -17.71
N ASP A 107 0.84 14.11 -18.86
CA ASP A 107 -0.10 15.24 -18.98
C ASP A 107 -1.56 14.86 -18.73
N THR A 108 -1.90 13.59 -18.91
CA THR A 108 -3.23 13.02 -18.67
C THR A 108 -3.28 12.10 -17.45
N CYS A 109 -2.13 11.79 -16.85
CA CYS A 109 -2.02 10.90 -15.72
C CYS A 109 -2.41 11.64 -14.44
N THR A 110 -3.59 11.34 -13.93
CA THR A 110 -4.11 11.89 -12.67
C THR A 110 -3.24 11.61 -11.45
N THR A 111 -2.29 10.67 -11.55
CA THR A 111 -1.33 10.33 -10.48
C THR A 111 -0.10 11.23 -10.47
N CYS A 112 0.19 11.94 -11.56
CA CYS A 112 1.43 12.69 -11.75
C CYS A 112 1.24 14.23 -11.73
N ARG A 113 0.00 14.71 -11.57
CA ARG A 113 -0.29 16.15 -11.54
C ARG A 113 -0.05 16.73 -10.15
N GLU A 114 0.81 17.73 -10.07
CA GLU A 114 1.06 18.50 -8.83
C GLU A 114 -0.05 19.52 -8.53
N ASP A 115 -0.89 19.86 -9.53
CA ASP A 115 -1.90 20.93 -9.45
C ASP A 115 -3.25 20.51 -8.84
N GLY A 116 -3.41 19.23 -8.44
CA GLY A 116 -4.63 18.73 -7.76
C GLY A 116 -5.88 18.68 -8.64
N SER A 117 -5.80 19.01 -9.92
CA SER A 117 -6.95 19.00 -10.84
C SER A 117 -7.21 17.61 -11.39
N THR A 118 -8.27 16.95 -10.97
CA THR A 118 -8.69 15.56 -11.20
C THR A 118 -7.86 14.56 -10.40
N GLY A 119 -8.08 14.55 -9.08
CA GLY A 119 -7.32 13.79 -8.12
C GLY A 119 -7.41 12.29 -8.32
N SER A 120 -6.27 11.64 -8.36
CA SER A 120 -6.27 10.21 -8.07
C SER A 120 -6.82 10.02 -6.65
N LYS A 121 -7.48 8.89 -6.40
CA LYS A 121 -7.98 8.54 -5.05
C LYS A 121 -6.89 8.67 -3.97
N ARG A 122 -5.63 8.50 -4.35
CA ARG A 122 -4.49 8.71 -3.45
C ARG A 122 -4.32 10.19 -3.06
N MET A 123 -4.52 11.12 -3.98
CA MET A 123 -4.45 12.56 -3.69
C MET A 123 -5.59 13.00 -2.78
N GLU A 124 -6.80 12.47 -2.98
CA GLU A 124 -7.94 12.71 -2.08
C GLU A 124 -7.64 12.24 -0.66
N ILE A 125 -7.09 11.02 -0.51
CA ILE A 125 -6.70 10.47 0.79
C ILE A 125 -5.59 11.31 1.43
N LYS A 126 -4.60 11.75 0.66
CA LYS A 126 -3.52 12.60 1.17
C LYS A 126 -4.07 13.95 1.70
N GLY A 127 -5.03 14.55 0.99
CA GLY A 127 -5.77 15.73 1.45
C GLY A 127 -6.53 15.47 2.75
N LEU A 128 -7.30 14.38 2.80
CA LEU A 128 -8.06 13.98 3.98
C LEU A 128 -7.17 13.75 5.22
N ILE A 129 -6.03 13.08 5.05
CA ILE A 129 -5.08 12.87 6.16
C ILE A 129 -4.56 14.21 6.67
N LYS A 130 -4.26 15.16 5.78
CA LYS A 130 -3.81 16.49 6.17
C LYS A 130 -4.86 17.24 6.98
N GLU A 131 -6.12 17.25 6.54
CA GLU A 131 -7.24 17.87 7.26
C GLU A 131 -7.44 17.23 8.65
N LEU A 132 -7.44 15.89 8.72
CA LEU A 132 -7.59 15.17 9.98
C LEU A 132 -6.42 15.43 10.94
N LYS A 133 -5.22 15.66 10.43
CA LYS A 133 -4.04 15.99 11.22
C LYS A 133 -4.14 17.36 11.90
N GLU A 134 -4.83 18.32 11.28
CA GLU A 134 -5.11 19.63 11.91
C GLU A 134 -6.02 19.49 13.13
N ILE A 135 -6.93 18.49 13.14
CA ILE A 135 -7.83 18.21 14.25
C ILE A 135 -7.12 17.37 15.33
N ASN A 136 -6.36 16.37 14.91
CA ASN A 136 -5.66 15.46 15.82
C ASN A 136 -4.24 15.14 15.31
N PRO A 137 -3.18 15.68 15.94
CA PRO A 137 -1.80 15.49 15.51
C PRO A 137 -1.33 14.03 15.55
N PHE A 138 -2.04 13.16 16.27
CA PHE A 138 -1.71 11.72 16.38
C PHE A 138 -2.37 10.85 15.31
N ILE A 139 -3.19 11.45 14.41
CA ILE A 139 -4.04 10.68 13.50
C ILE A 139 -3.25 9.73 12.59
N GLU A 140 -2.11 10.18 12.07
CA GLU A 140 -1.26 9.36 11.20
C GLU A 140 -0.74 8.12 11.92
N GLY A 141 -0.28 8.28 13.17
CA GLY A 141 0.14 7.17 14.02
C GLY A 141 -1.01 6.23 14.39
N ASN A 142 -2.19 6.78 14.62
CA ASN A 142 -3.38 5.98 14.92
C ASN A 142 -3.82 5.15 13.71
N ILE A 143 -3.81 5.72 12.50
CA ILE A 143 -4.10 4.98 11.27
C ILE A 143 -3.10 3.84 11.10
N PHE A 144 -1.80 4.10 11.26
CA PHE A 144 -0.77 3.08 11.13
C PHE A 144 -0.95 1.95 12.15
N LYS A 145 -1.10 2.30 13.42
CA LYS A 145 -1.26 1.34 14.52
C LYS A 145 -2.56 0.54 14.45
N SER A 146 -3.60 1.05 13.78
CA SER A 146 -4.88 0.35 13.67
C SER A 146 -4.77 -1.02 13.00
N VAL A 147 -3.81 -1.21 12.09
CA VAL A 147 -3.57 -2.50 11.42
C VAL A 147 -2.58 -3.39 12.17
N GLU A 148 -1.90 -2.87 13.21
CA GLU A 148 -1.07 -3.64 14.12
C GLU A 148 -1.86 -4.15 15.34
N ASN A 149 -2.99 -3.48 15.67
CA ASN A 149 -3.82 -3.76 16.84
C ASN A 149 -5.23 -4.22 16.44
N VAL A 150 -5.30 -5.18 15.53
CA VAL A 150 -6.60 -5.77 15.12
C VAL A 150 -7.06 -6.76 16.18
N ASN A 151 -8.17 -6.46 16.86
CA ASN A 151 -8.79 -7.39 17.80
C ASN A 151 -9.80 -8.27 17.06
N LEU A 152 -9.43 -9.51 16.77
CA LEU A 152 -10.26 -10.43 16.00
C LEU A 152 -11.57 -10.81 16.71
N SER A 153 -11.65 -10.70 18.04
CA SER A 153 -12.89 -11.00 18.79
C SER A 153 -13.97 -9.90 18.61
N THR A 154 -13.61 -8.74 18.09
CA THR A 154 -14.53 -7.59 17.90
C THR A 154 -14.72 -7.24 16.43
N VAL A 155 -14.32 -8.10 15.49
CA VAL A 155 -14.59 -7.94 14.06
C VAL A 155 -15.64 -8.96 13.60
N ILE A 156 -16.56 -8.52 12.72
CA ILE A 156 -17.64 -9.36 12.21
C ILE A 156 -17.10 -10.56 11.42
N ALA A 157 -16.06 -10.33 10.62
CA ALA A 157 -15.41 -11.36 9.83
C ALA A 157 -13.99 -10.95 9.44
N TYR A 158 -13.11 -11.93 9.26
CA TYR A 158 -11.77 -11.73 8.71
C TYR A 158 -11.43 -12.81 7.70
N LYS A 159 -10.39 -12.58 6.91
CA LYS A 159 -9.86 -13.57 5.95
C LYS A 159 -8.46 -13.99 6.35
N GLU A 160 -8.24 -15.30 6.44
CA GLU A 160 -6.94 -15.90 6.65
C GLU A 160 -6.68 -16.98 5.61
N ASN A 161 -5.55 -16.93 4.91
CA ASN A 161 -5.20 -17.88 3.84
C ASN A 161 -6.28 -18.10 2.76
N GLY A 162 -7.05 -17.04 2.45
CA GLY A 162 -8.14 -17.08 1.48
C GLY A 162 -9.49 -17.60 2.03
N VAL A 163 -9.50 -18.10 3.26
CA VAL A 163 -10.73 -18.54 3.95
C VAL A 163 -11.33 -17.36 4.70
N LYS A 164 -12.65 -17.19 4.63
CA LYS A 164 -13.38 -16.19 5.40
C LYS A 164 -13.87 -16.84 6.69
N HIS A 165 -13.51 -16.24 7.82
CA HIS A 165 -13.98 -16.59 9.15
C HIS A 165 -15.01 -15.56 9.60
N HIS A 166 -16.12 -16.01 10.15
CA HIS A 166 -17.21 -15.16 10.62
C HIS A 166 -17.43 -15.35 12.12
N PHE A 167 -17.80 -14.33 12.86
CA PHE A 167 -17.97 -14.40 14.32
C PHE A 167 -18.97 -15.51 14.76
N LEU A 168 -19.97 -15.83 13.92
CA LEU A 168 -20.95 -16.89 14.19
C LEU A 168 -20.35 -18.30 14.23
N GLU A 169 -19.16 -18.53 13.63
CA GLU A 169 -18.54 -19.88 13.62
C GLU A 169 -18.25 -20.40 15.04
N ASN A 170 -17.94 -19.50 15.97
CA ASN A 170 -17.58 -19.83 17.34
C ASN A 170 -18.58 -19.27 18.37
N TYR A 171 -19.70 -18.67 17.95
CA TYR A 171 -20.63 -17.99 18.84
C TYR A 171 -21.22 -18.95 19.88
N ASP A 172 -21.78 -20.06 19.44
CA ASP A 172 -22.41 -21.06 20.33
C ASP A 172 -21.41 -21.92 21.12
N THR A 173 -20.11 -21.94 20.70
CA THR A 173 -19.07 -22.71 21.42
C THR A 173 -18.46 -21.92 22.57
N ALA A 174 -18.45 -20.59 22.53
CA ALA A 174 -17.96 -19.73 23.60
C ALA A 174 -18.85 -19.79 24.85
N GLU A 175 -20.16 -19.91 24.72
CA GLU A 175 -21.10 -20.03 25.84
C GLU A 175 -20.92 -21.33 26.65
N ARG A 176 -20.46 -22.43 25.99
CA ARG A 176 -20.24 -23.73 26.68
C ARG A 176 -18.97 -23.76 27.52
N THR A 177 -18.04 -22.85 27.36
CA THR A 177 -16.79 -22.80 28.15
C THR A 177 -16.95 -22.01 29.45
N GLU A 178 -17.91 -21.09 29.55
CA GLU A 178 -18.19 -20.35 30.78
C GLU A 178 -19.05 -21.11 31.79
N GLU A 179 -19.82 -22.11 31.36
CA GLU A 179 -20.62 -22.98 32.27
C GLU A 179 -19.82 -24.08 32.96
N ASN A 180 -18.54 -24.29 32.62
CA ASN A 180 -17.70 -25.37 33.17
C ASN A 180 -16.44 -24.86 33.93
N GLY A 181 -16.42 -23.60 34.33
CA GLY A 181 -15.33 -22.96 35.08
C GLY A 181 -15.64 -22.68 36.53
#